data_864c4923f47ce04ca2fcbbb2e625e022
#
_entry.id   864c4923f47ce04ca2fcbbb2e625e022
#
_cell.length_a   1.000
_cell.length_b   1.000
_cell.length_c   1.000
_cell.angle_alpha   90.00
_cell.angle_beta   90.00
_cell.angle_gamma   90.00
#
_symmetry.space_group_name_H-M   'P 1'
#
loop_
_entity.id
_entity.type
_entity.pdbx_description
1 polymer ?
#
loop_
_entity_poly.entity_id
_entity_poly.type
_entity_poly.pdbx_seq_one_letter_code
_entity_poly.pdbx_strand_id
1 'polypeptide(L)'
;MKTGSRLSACLLSGGLVAGCAEMDKRVEAPPPPKVVEEAPPVIVDKAQSQPLKYLVGRDLKPMPTRPLNVRSRCAYRDDIGTRTRLSLLVKNAQVRTFVASVNMPKHGTCRFNLRNFRQTASLPQAQLTARDGSDCTVRLWEQGDRVTVAFNNCSQSCDGEAFNYLWPIMVEAKSGRCF
;
A
#
# COMPACT_ATOMS: atom_id res chain seq x y z
N MET A 1 32.78 45.11 -0.22
CA MET A 1 32.36 46.54 -0.35
C MET A 1 30.86 46.61 -0.18
N LYS A 2 30.46 47.49 0.79
CA LYS A 2 29.11 48.05 1.12
C LYS A 2 28.10 47.07 1.73
N THR A 3 27.99 46.89 3.05
CA THR A 3 27.40 47.71 4.16
C THR A 3 26.06 48.35 3.82
N GLY A 4 25.05 47.98 4.60
CA GLY A 4 23.73 48.60 4.63
C GLY A 4 22.91 48.17 5.85
N SER A 5 23.32 48.66 7.02
CA SER A 5 22.57 48.68 8.29
C SER A 5 21.42 49.68 8.19
N ARG A 6 20.23 49.34 8.67
CA ARG A 6 19.27 50.33 9.19
C ARG A 6 18.53 49.77 10.42
N LEU A 7 18.97 50.28 11.57
CA LEU A 7 18.19 50.42 12.79
C LEU A 7 17.06 51.42 12.57
N SER A 8 15.89 51.18 13.11
CA SER A 8 14.91 52.20 13.44
C SER A 8 14.26 51.88 14.78
N ALA A 9 14.59 52.70 15.75
CA ALA A 9 13.97 52.80 17.07
C ALA A 9 12.82 53.82 16.99
N CYS A 10 11.72 53.60 17.67
CA CYS A 10 10.72 54.58 18.16
C CYS A 10 10.08 54.02 19.40
N LEU A 11 10.41 54.54 20.53
CA LEU A 11 9.98 55.49 21.52
C LEU A 11 8.48 55.45 21.90
N LEU A 12 8.23 55.02 23.13
CA LEU A 12 7.45 55.53 24.27
C LEU A 12 6.22 56.43 24.03
N SER A 13 5.11 56.02 24.61
CA SER A 13 4.12 56.84 25.34
C SER A 13 3.18 55.87 26.08
N GLY A 14 3.04 55.80 27.29
CA GLY A 14 2.64 56.51 28.46
C GLY A 14 1.11 56.63 28.54
N GLY A 15 0.43 55.83 29.39
CA GLY A 15 -0.99 55.97 29.68
C GLY A 15 -1.39 55.08 30.84
N LEU A 16 -1.20 55.57 32.10
CA LEU A 16 -1.83 54.98 33.29
C LEU A 16 -3.33 55.33 33.28
N VAL A 17 -4.18 54.32 33.37
CA VAL A 17 -5.54 54.48 33.93
C VAL A 17 -5.76 53.32 34.89
N ALA A 18 -5.77 53.67 36.19
CA ALA A 18 -6.21 52.82 37.27
C ALA A 18 -7.75 52.76 37.22
N GLY A 19 -8.30 51.60 37.11
CA GLY A 19 -9.70 51.32 37.27
C GLY A 19 -9.85 49.99 38.04
N CYS A 20 -9.93 50.08 39.39
CA CYS A 20 -10.40 48.96 40.21
C CYS A 20 -11.91 48.78 39.97
N ALA A 21 -12.28 47.70 39.31
CA ALA A 21 -13.59 47.13 39.39
C ALA A 21 -13.45 45.72 39.95
N GLU A 22 -13.76 45.63 41.22
CA GLU A 22 -13.97 44.41 41.97
C GLU A 22 -15.17 43.67 41.36
N MET A 23 -14.94 42.71 40.46
CA MET A 23 -15.95 41.79 39.98
C MET A 23 -15.94 40.56 40.86
N ASP A 24 -16.96 40.50 41.74
CA ASP A 24 -17.37 39.34 42.47
C ASP A 24 -17.51 38.13 41.52
N LYS A 25 -16.44 37.28 41.47
CA LYS A 25 -16.49 36.01 40.78
C LYS A 25 -17.34 35.05 41.60
N ARG A 26 -18.63 35.07 41.34
CA ARG A 26 -19.50 33.95 41.70
C ARG A 26 -18.94 32.71 41.02
N VAL A 27 -18.28 31.86 41.77
CA VAL A 27 -17.78 30.57 41.34
C VAL A 27 -19.03 29.70 41.10
N GLU A 28 -19.45 29.62 39.87
CA GLU A 28 -20.49 28.69 39.44
C GLU A 28 -19.93 27.28 39.57
N ALA A 29 -20.59 26.46 40.40
CA ALA A 29 -20.22 25.08 40.63
C ALA A 29 -20.22 24.32 39.29
N PRO A 30 -19.22 23.44 39.02
CA PRO A 30 -19.21 22.67 37.79
C PRO A 30 -20.47 21.80 37.70
N PRO A 31 -21.09 21.71 36.50
CA PRO A 31 -22.25 20.88 36.29
C PRO A 31 -21.90 19.41 36.64
N PRO A 32 -22.85 18.66 37.21
CA PRO A 32 -22.62 17.26 37.55
C PRO A 32 -22.20 16.49 36.31
N PRO A 33 -21.30 15.51 36.44
CA PRO A 33 -20.85 14.70 35.31
C PRO A 33 -22.07 14.05 34.67
N LYS A 34 -22.23 14.27 33.36
CA LYS A 34 -23.23 13.56 32.57
C LYS A 34 -22.93 12.08 32.71
N VAL A 35 -23.91 11.37 33.31
CA VAL A 35 -23.88 9.90 33.28
C VAL A 35 -23.83 9.50 31.81
N VAL A 36 -22.71 9.05 31.35
CA VAL A 36 -22.55 8.42 30.04
C VAL A 36 -23.33 7.11 30.18
N GLU A 37 -24.53 7.07 29.63
CA GLU A 37 -25.30 5.84 29.48
C GLU A 37 -24.44 4.91 28.64
N GLU A 38 -23.87 3.90 29.27
CA GLU A 38 -23.04 2.89 28.66
C GLU A 38 -23.89 2.20 27.60
N ALA A 39 -23.55 2.43 26.32
CA ALA A 39 -24.25 1.78 25.22
C ALA A 39 -24.21 0.26 25.43
N PRO A 40 -25.34 -0.44 25.21
CA PRO A 40 -25.39 -1.88 25.41
C PRO A 40 -24.30 -2.54 24.58
N PRO A 41 -23.64 -3.61 25.09
CA PRO A 41 -22.54 -4.27 24.41
C PRO A 41 -23.04 -4.69 23.02
N VAL A 42 -22.36 -4.18 21.99
CA VAL A 42 -22.61 -4.64 20.61
C VAL A 42 -22.21 -6.12 20.59
N ILE A 43 -23.20 -6.98 20.59
CA ILE A 43 -23.00 -8.40 20.34
C ILE A 43 -22.52 -8.49 18.89
N VAL A 44 -21.20 -8.52 18.72
CA VAL A 44 -20.59 -8.88 17.44
C VAL A 44 -20.90 -10.36 17.26
N ASP A 45 -22.02 -10.63 16.58
CA ASP A 45 -22.32 -11.97 16.11
C ASP A 45 -21.09 -12.41 15.29
N LYS A 46 -20.30 -13.33 15.84
CA LYS A 46 -19.22 -13.96 15.08
C LYS A 46 -19.89 -14.56 13.87
N ALA A 47 -19.70 -13.93 12.72
CA ALA A 47 -20.17 -14.46 11.46
C ALA A 47 -19.62 -15.90 11.35
N GLN A 48 -20.42 -16.86 11.72
CA GLN A 48 -20.12 -18.26 11.51
C GLN A 48 -20.11 -18.47 10.02
N SER A 49 -18.92 -18.67 9.44
CA SER A 49 -18.81 -19.05 8.05
C SER A 49 -19.59 -20.36 7.88
N GLN A 50 -20.77 -20.24 7.28
CA GLN A 50 -21.54 -21.46 6.97
C GLN A 50 -20.74 -22.27 5.95
N PRO A 51 -20.51 -23.55 6.20
CA PRO A 51 -19.88 -24.40 5.21
C PRO A 51 -20.72 -24.32 3.93
N LEU A 52 -20.05 -24.11 2.79
CA LEU A 52 -20.72 -24.01 1.50
C LEU A 52 -21.52 -25.30 1.28
N LYS A 53 -22.85 -25.22 1.37
CA LYS A 53 -23.79 -26.34 1.32
C LYS A 53 -23.52 -27.30 0.17
N TYR A 54 -23.01 -26.78 -0.94
CA TYR A 54 -22.71 -27.55 -2.15
C TYR A 54 -21.37 -28.29 -2.12
N LEU A 55 -20.54 -28.05 -1.11
CA LEU A 55 -19.22 -28.68 -0.96
C LEU A 55 -19.19 -29.74 0.15
N VAL A 56 -20.26 -29.80 0.96
CA VAL A 56 -20.40 -30.82 2.01
C VAL A 56 -20.52 -32.19 1.36
N GLY A 57 -19.64 -33.14 1.75
CA GLY A 57 -19.61 -34.50 1.23
C GLY A 57 -18.89 -34.68 -0.12
N ARG A 58 -18.30 -33.62 -0.69
CA ARG A 58 -17.42 -33.76 -1.84
C ARG A 58 -15.98 -33.96 -1.37
N ASP A 59 -15.35 -35.03 -1.84
CA ASP A 59 -13.91 -35.25 -1.65
C ASP A 59 -13.10 -34.29 -2.53
N LEU A 60 -13.01 -33.06 -2.06
CA LEU A 60 -12.31 -32.00 -2.76
C LEU A 60 -10.81 -32.17 -2.57
N LYS A 61 -10.15 -32.76 -3.56
CA LYS A 61 -8.69 -32.84 -3.58
C LYS A 61 -8.11 -31.44 -3.81
N PRO A 62 -7.10 -31.03 -3.04
CA PRO A 62 -6.39 -29.79 -3.32
C PRO A 62 -5.88 -29.78 -4.77
N MET A 63 -5.95 -28.64 -5.44
CA MET A 63 -5.33 -28.52 -6.76
C MET A 63 -3.84 -28.87 -6.65
N PRO A 64 -3.31 -29.73 -7.55
CA PRO A 64 -1.90 -30.08 -7.52
C PRO A 64 -1.06 -28.81 -7.73
N THR A 65 -0.17 -28.54 -6.79
CA THR A 65 0.78 -27.44 -6.88
C THR A 65 1.92 -27.86 -7.79
N ARG A 66 2.07 -27.19 -8.92
CA ARG A 66 3.20 -27.40 -9.83
C ARG A 66 4.16 -26.22 -9.77
N PRO A 67 5.47 -26.45 -9.98
CA PRO A 67 6.43 -25.38 -10.06
C PRO A 67 6.08 -24.39 -11.18
N LEU A 68 6.05 -23.11 -10.88
CA LEU A 68 5.77 -22.06 -11.83
C LEU A 68 6.84 -22.02 -12.93
N ASN A 69 6.40 -21.99 -14.18
CA ASN A 69 7.26 -21.78 -15.35
C ASN A 69 6.61 -20.73 -16.25
N VAL A 70 7.27 -19.59 -16.42
CA VAL A 70 6.78 -18.51 -17.27
C VAL A 70 7.93 -17.70 -17.83
N ARG A 71 7.77 -17.27 -19.06
CA ARG A 71 8.67 -16.31 -19.73
C ARG A 71 7.82 -15.20 -20.34
N SER A 72 8.12 -13.96 -19.96
CA SER A 72 7.45 -12.78 -20.52
C SER A 72 8.46 -11.68 -20.79
N ARG A 73 8.32 -11.04 -21.92
CA ARG A 73 8.92 -9.74 -22.22
C ARG A 73 7.86 -8.93 -22.94
N CYS A 74 7.13 -8.12 -22.20
CA CYS A 74 5.95 -7.42 -22.70
C CYS A 74 5.93 -5.95 -22.31
N ALA A 75 5.22 -5.19 -23.09
CA ALA A 75 4.83 -3.82 -22.80
C ALA A 75 3.40 -3.61 -23.28
N TYR A 76 2.58 -2.97 -22.47
CA TYR A 76 1.23 -2.60 -22.84
C TYR A 76 0.85 -1.25 -22.24
N ARG A 77 -0.22 -0.69 -22.77
CA ARG A 77 -0.87 0.51 -22.25
C ARG A 77 -2.35 0.20 -22.10
N ASP A 78 -2.91 0.50 -20.94
CA ASP A 78 -4.35 0.40 -20.70
C ASP A 78 -5.13 1.63 -21.16
N ASP A 79 -6.45 1.57 -21.06
CA ASP A 79 -7.36 2.62 -21.52
C ASP A 79 -7.23 3.92 -20.72
N ILE A 80 -6.78 3.85 -19.46
CA ILE A 80 -6.53 5.03 -18.63
C ILE A 80 -5.13 5.61 -18.82
N GLY A 81 -4.34 5.00 -19.69
CA GLY A 81 -3.02 5.47 -20.09
C GLY A 81 -1.85 4.95 -19.25
N THR A 82 -2.08 4.03 -18.31
CA THR A 82 -1.01 3.36 -17.57
C THR A 82 -0.13 2.57 -18.55
N ARG A 83 1.19 2.71 -18.39
CA ARG A 83 2.17 2.03 -19.24
C ARG A 83 2.92 1.02 -18.41
N THR A 84 2.78 -0.24 -18.75
CA THR A 84 3.46 -1.35 -18.08
C THR A 84 4.53 -1.94 -18.99
N ARG A 85 5.70 -2.22 -18.40
CA ARG A 85 6.78 -3.01 -19.02
C ARG A 85 7.19 -4.09 -18.04
N LEU A 86 7.32 -5.32 -18.54
CA LEU A 86 7.73 -6.47 -17.74
C LEU A 86 8.76 -7.30 -18.49
N SER A 87 9.80 -7.71 -17.78
CA SER A 87 10.70 -8.79 -18.17
C SER A 87 10.74 -9.80 -17.05
N LEU A 88 10.19 -10.99 -17.30
CA LEU A 88 10.01 -12.05 -16.31
C LEU A 88 10.51 -13.37 -16.88
N LEU A 89 11.30 -14.09 -16.10
CA LEU A 89 11.68 -15.48 -16.36
C LEU A 89 11.63 -16.24 -15.05
N VAL A 90 10.73 -17.20 -14.97
CA VAL A 90 10.66 -18.17 -13.88
C VAL A 90 10.85 -19.57 -14.47
N LYS A 91 11.75 -20.34 -13.90
CA LYS A 91 12.00 -21.77 -14.24
C LYS A 91 11.96 -22.62 -12.98
N ASN A 92 11.11 -23.62 -12.99
CA ASN A 92 10.93 -24.52 -11.83
C ASN A 92 10.73 -23.76 -10.52
N ALA A 93 9.82 -22.80 -10.53
CA ALA A 93 9.50 -21.89 -9.43
C ALA A 93 10.66 -21.00 -8.96
N GLN A 94 11.79 -20.97 -9.66
CA GLN A 94 12.91 -20.07 -9.40
C GLN A 94 12.84 -18.85 -10.31
N VAL A 95 12.75 -17.67 -9.72
CA VAL A 95 12.74 -16.39 -10.43
C VAL A 95 14.16 -16.07 -10.89
N ARG A 96 14.41 -16.10 -12.19
CA ARG A 96 15.71 -15.84 -12.81
C ARG A 96 15.86 -14.42 -13.33
N THR A 97 14.74 -13.84 -13.76
CA THR A 97 14.68 -12.44 -14.19
C THR A 97 13.37 -11.85 -13.70
N PHE A 98 13.45 -10.67 -13.13
CA PHE A 98 12.28 -9.87 -12.79
C PHE A 98 12.67 -8.39 -12.87
N VAL A 99 12.13 -7.70 -13.84
CA VAL A 99 12.20 -6.25 -13.99
C VAL A 99 10.80 -5.79 -14.39
N ALA A 100 10.21 -4.90 -13.61
CA ALA A 100 8.91 -4.32 -13.91
C ALA A 100 8.97 -2.80 -13.77
N SER A 101 8.26 -2.11 -14.64
CA SER A 101 8.04 -0.67 -14.56
C SER A 101 6.59 -0.37 -14.93
N VAL A 102 5.88 0.29 -14.04
CA VAL A 102 4.49 0.70 -14.25
C VAL A 102 4.41 2.21 -14.06
N ASN A 103 4.12 2.93 -15.13
CA ASN A 103 3.95 4.37 -15.13
C ASN A 103 2.46 4.71 -15.14
N MET A 104 1.98 5.33 -14.09
CA MET A 104 0.61 5.80 -13.95
C MET A 104 0.58 7.31 -14.16
N PRO A 105 -0.09 7.81 -15.23
CA PRO A 105 -0.18 9.24 -15.49
C PRO A 105 -0.66 10.01 -14.26
N LYS A 106 0.00 11.11 -13.94
CA LYS A 106 -0.29 12.00 -12.79
C LYS A 106 0.04 11.44 -11.40
N HIS A 107 0.27 10.13 -11.25
CA HIS A 107 0.51 9.49 -9.95
C HIS A 107 1.96 9.06 -9.75
N GLY A 108 2.72 8.88 -10.82
CA GLY A 108 4.14 8.50 -10.76
C GLY A 108 4.44 7.15 -11.39
N THR A 109 5.57 6.58 -11.03
CA THR A 109 6.06 5.33 -11.61
C THR A 109 6.55 4.40 -10.52
N CYS A 110 6.16 3.14 -10.59
CA CYS A 110 6.74 2.07 -9.79
C CYS A 110 7.81 1.33 -10.59
N ARG A 111 8.94 0.99 -9.94
CA ARG A 111 10.08 0.28 -10.57
C ARG A 111 10.56 -0.83 -9.68
N PHE A 112 10.64 -2.01 -10.25
CA PHE A 112 11.09 -3.22 -9.55
C PHE A 112 12.23 -3.89 -10.32
N ASN A 113 13.22 -4.39 -9.59
CA ASN A 113 14.33 -5.13 -10.17
C ASN A 113 14.70 -6.27 -9.22
N LEU A 114 14.89 -7.48 -9.74
CA LEU A 114 15.26 -8.68 -8.96
C LEU A 114 16.47 -8.45 -8.03
N ARG A 115 17.38 -7.58 -8.41
CA ARG A 115 18.57 -7.25 -7.58
C ARG A 115 18.19 -6.71 -6.18
N ASN A 116 17.06 -6.04 -6.08
CA ASN A 116 16.55 -5.46 -4.84
C ASN A 116 15.77 -6.48 -3.99
N PHE A 117 15.62 -7.70 -4.48
CA PHE A 117 14.82 -8.74 -3.85
C PHE A 117 15.61 -10.02 -3.64
N ARG A 118 15.16 -10.82 -2.68
CA ARG A 118 15.55 -12.22 -2.51
C ARG A 118 14.31 -13.08 -2.63
N GLN A 119 14.42 -14.25 -3.23
CA GLN A 119 13.32 -15.20 -3.25
C GLN A 119 13.21 -15.90 -1.89
N THR A 120 12.05 -15.83 -1.25
CA THR A 120 11.79 -16.39 0.09
C THR A 120 10.86 -17.60 0.06
N ALA A 121 10.09 -17.78 -1.02
CA ALA A 121 9.28 -18.96 -1.24
C ALA A 121 9.24 -19.35 -2.72
N SER A 122 8.98 -20.64 -3.00
CA SER A 122 8.86 -21.18 -4.35
C SER A 122 7.48 -21.80 -4.60
N LEU A 123 6.88 -22.41 -3.59
CA LEU A 123 5.58 -23.09 -3.64
C LEU A 123 4.75 -22.70 -2.41
N PRO A 124 3.43 -22.62 -2.54
CA PRO A 124 2.60 -22.79 -3.73
C PRO A 124 2.71 -21.60 -4.71
N GLN A 125 3.38 -20.54 -4.34
CA GLN A 125 3.66 -19.34 -5.14
C GLN A 125 5.12 -18.93 -4.99
N ALA A 126 5.72 -18.38 -6.03
CA ALA A 126 7.03 -17.77 -5.88
C ALA A 126 6.88 -16.43 -5.15
N GLN A 127 7.68 -16.19 -4.12
CA GLN A 127 7.68 -14.94 -3.36
C GLN A 127 9.07 -14.32 -3.35
N LEU A 128 9.11 -13.04 -3.66
CA LEU A 128 10.29 -12.18 -3.54
C LEU A 128 10.06 -11.22 -2.39
N THR A 129 11.04 -11.06 -1.51
CA THR A 129 11.03 -10.10 -0.41
C THR A 129 12.16 -9.10 -0.62
N ALA A 130 11.88 -7.83 -0.37
CA ALA A 130 12.87 -6.77 -0.50
C ALA A 130 14.10 -7.02 0.39
N ARG A 131 15.27 -6.57 -0.09
CA ARG A 131 16.54 -6.70 0.62
C ARG A 131 16.85 -5.53 1.55
N ASP A 132 16.11 -4.44 1.44
CA ASP A 132 16.28 -3.20 2.20
C ASP A 132 15.67 -3.27 3.61
N GLY A 133 15.10 -4.41 3.99
CA GLY A 133 14.45 -4.62 5.29
C GLY A 133 12.99 -4.15 5.35
N SER A 134 12.45 -3.62 4.25
CA SER A 134 11.03 -3.27 4.17
C SER A 134 10.13 -4.52 4.02
N ASP A 135 8.84 -4.33 4.29
CA ASP A 135 7.82 -5.39 4.13
C ASP A 135 7.39 -5.60 2.68
N CYS A 136 8.09 -4.98 1.72
CA CYS A 136 7.75 -5.13 0.31
C CYS A 136 7.93 -6.57 -0.15
N THR A 137 6.85 -7.12 -0.71
CA THR A 137 6.86 -8.46 -1.29
C THR A 137 6.22 -8.47 -2.68
N VAL A 138 6.82 -9.24 -3.57
CA VAL A 138 6.25 -9.55 -4.90
C VAL A 138 5.90 -11.02 -4.93
N ARG A 139 4.64 -11.33 -5.25
CA ARG A 139 4.15 -12.69 -5.33
C ARG A 139 3.79 -13.05 -6.77
N LEU A 140 4.16 -14.27 -7.18
CA LEU A 140 3.92 -14.78 -8.52
C LEU A 140 3.26 -16.14 -8.41
N TRP A 141 2.08 -16.29 -9.01
CA TRP A 141 1.37 -17.58 -9.04
C TRP A 141 0.63 -17.75 -10.35
N GLU A 142 0.38 -19.00 -10.69
CA GLU A 142 -0.40 -19.39 -11.86
C GLU A 142 -1.84 -19.67 -11.47
N GLN A 143 -2.78 -19.16 -12.23
CA GLN A 143 -4.20 -19.42 -12.09
C GLN A 143 -4.80 -19.66 -13.47
N GLY A 144 -5.09 -20.92 -13.77
CA GLY A 144 -5.52 -21.31 -15.11
C GLY A 144 -4.42 -21.09 -16.14
N ASP A 145 -4.70 -20.26 -17.14
CA ASP A 145 -3.79 -19.89 -18.24
C ASP A 145 -3.01 -18.60 -17.97
N ARG A 146 -3.14 -18.02 -16.78
CA ARG A 146 -2.57 -16.72 -16.42
C ARG A 146 -1.60 -16.83 -15.26
N VAL A 147 -0.58 -16.01 -15.32
CA VAL A 147 0.34 -15.77 -14.20
C VAL A 147 0.11 -14.38 -13.69
N THR A 148 -0.15 -14.26 -12.40
CA THR A 148 -0.32 -12.97 -11.71
C THR A 148 0.97 -12.59 -11.03
N VAL A 149 1.36 -11.33 -11.17
CA VAL A 149 2.47 -10.68 -10.45
C VAL A 149 1.87 -9.58 -9.59
N ALA A 150 1.80 -9.81 -8.28
CA ALA A 150 1.21 -8.89 -7.32
C ALA A 150 2.27 -8.27 -6.41
N PHE A 151 2.03 -7.03 -6.01
CA PHE A 151 2.91 -6.20 -5.20
C PHE A 151 2.24 -5.85 -3.88
N ASN A 152 2.91 -6.09 -2.76
CA ASN A 152 2.37 -5.80 -1.44
C ASN A 152 3.37 -4.94 -0.65
N ASN A 153 2.90 -3.87 -0.04
CA ASN A 153 3.68 -2.95 0.80
C ASN A 153 4.94 -2.39 0.12
N CYS A 154 4.86 -2.09 -1.17
CA CYS A 154 6.01 -1.69 -2.00
C CYS A 154 6.03 -0.19 -2.34
N SER A 155 5.49 0.67 -1.48
CA SER A 155 5.42 2.12 -1.71
C SER A 155 6.81 2.74 -1.99
N GLN A 156 7.86 2.27 -1.33
CA GLN A 156 9.24 2.73 -1.52
C GLN A 156 9.82 2.41 -2.91
N SER A 157 9.18 1.52 -3.67
CA SER A 157 9.56 1.21 -5.06
C SER A 157 8.85 2.11 -6.07
N CYS A 158 8.10 3.11 -5.59
CA CYS A 158 7.24 3.96 -6.41
C CYS A 158 7.52 5.43 -6.13
N ASP A 159 7.36 6.27 -7.15
CA ASP A 159 7.39 7.72 -7.02
C ASP A 159 5.97 8.22 -6.68
N GLY A 160 5.85 9.28 -5.88
CA GLY A 160 4.58 9.92 -5.53
C GLY A 160 3.58 8.94 -4.92
N GLU A 161 2.35 8.97 -5.40
CA GLU A 161 1.25 8.11 -4.95
C GLU A 161 1.03 6.87 -5.83
N ALA A 162 1.98 6.57 -6.71
CA ALA A 162 1.83 5.53 -7.72
C ALA A 162 1.46 4.15 -7.14
N PHE A 163 1.95 3.84 -5.93
CA PHE A 163 1.64 2.54 -5.31
C PHE A 163 0.14 2.33 -5.04
N ASN A 164 -0.60 3.39 -4.72
CA ASN A 164 -2.04 3.32 -4.46
C ASN A 164 -2.87 2.96 -5.70
N TYR A 165 -2.27 3.12 -6.87
CA TYR A 165 -2.88 2.85 -8.18
C TYR A 165 -2.25 1.63 -8.88
N LEU A 166 -1.33 0.94 -8.20
CA LEU A 166 -0.63 -0.20 -8.77
C LEU A 166 -1.48 -1.47 -8.71
N TRP A 167 -1.93 -1.92 -9.85
CA TRP A 167 -2.62 -3.19 -10.01
C TRP A 167 -1.64 -4.34 -10.28
N PRO A 168 -2.02 -5.58 -9.96
CA PRO A 168 -1.24 -6.74 -10.38
C PRO A 168 -1.05 -6.77 -11.90
N ILE A 169 0.12 -7.20 -12.34
CA ILE A 169 0.39 -7.45 -13.76
C ILE A 169 -0.03 -8.88 -14.06
N MET A 170 -0.86 -9.05 -15.07
CA MET A 170 -1.26 -10.38 -15.55
C MET A 170 -0.52 -10.74 -16.82
N VAL A 171 -0.06 -11.98 -16.89
CA VAL A 171 0.70 -12.53 -18.03
C VAL A 171 0.03 -13.81 -18.49
N GLU A 172 -0.25 -13.93 -19.77
CA GLU A 172 -0.69 -15.18 -20.37
C GLU A 172 0.47 -16.20 -20.35
N ALA A 173 0.28 -17.32 -19.68
CA ALA A 173 1.36 -18.27 -19.38
C ALA A 173 2.03 -18.84 -20.64
N LYS A 174 1.25 -19.06 -21.71
CA LYS A 174 1.74 -19.67 -22.97
C LYS A 174 2.45 -18.67 -23.88
N SER A 175 1.85 -17.50 -24.11
CA SER A 175 2.38 -16.49 -25.04
C SER A 175 3.37 -15.53 -24.37
N GLY A 176 3.29 -15.36 -23.05
CA GLY A 176 4.05 -14.35 -22.33
C GLY A 176 3.54 -12.92 -22.54
N ARG A 177 2.38 -12.74 -23.20
CA ARG A 177 1.72 -11.45 -23.37
C ARG A 177 1.17 -10.97 -22.02
N CYS A 178 1.31 -9.68 -21.72
CA CYS A 178 0.71 -9.07 -20.53
C CYS A 178 -0.45 -8.14 -20.88
N PHE A 179 -1.33 -7.90 -19.89
CA PHE A 179 -2.55 -7.10 -20.00
C PHE A 179 -3.02 -6.62 -18.63
#